data_287b9a5a58063b5d605f2547243a99f6
#
_entry.id   287b9a5a58063b5d605f2547243a99f6
#
_cell.length_a   1.000
_cell.length_b   1.000
_cell.length_c   1.000
_cell.angle_alpha   90.00
_cell.angle_beta   90.00
_cell.angle_gamma   90.00
#
_symmetry.space_group_name_H-M   'P 1'
#
loop_
_entity.id
_entity.type
_entity.pdbx_description
1 polymer ?
#
loop_
_entity_poly.entity_id
_entity_poly.type
_entity_poly.pdbx_seq_one_letter_code
_entity_poly.pdbx_strand_id
1 'polypeptide(L)'
;MNRNIGFWTVLFCVLRKVGECVLPVRAVLAVQDEQYIEPFLQYVHCSEFDRRIMVTAFSRKDAFVKYMEHSSDSVDVVLGEALFFEAWENWNERVVRIQLGALGDEKCGDHVLSKYQPLQHLLTNVQNIVRGNKGDIRQTNGNTKIIAVYSIVGGCGKTTVALNLVRQLAADGGNVFYLNLETVMSSLGCESRNARTGSGTDSSGTGLARLLYDLKAAEDRKESIQPPVSTYAYRDSELQGDSFYLLDNLDELLEMDVKDTGRLLEYIANSGSYDVIVVDVDSCPNDRTDAVLARADRIIWLITENADVLSKTETWLNYLERSHHSEYCILVEKALFVMNRYSGEMSGYISKKEMKIEAALPYIPAWNKGASRDAILQSPIYQRDVHKLCLTLHGEAEKEQHL
;
A
#
# COMPACT_ATOMS: atom_id res chain seq x y z
N MET A 1 -36.97 -25.22 -34.75
CA MET A 1 -35.56 -24.86 -34.92
C MET A 1 -35.40 -23.40 -34.51
N ASN A 2 -34.40 -23.06 -33.70
CA ASN A 2 -34.09 -21.74 -33.10
C ASN A 2 -34.85 -21.35 -31.82
N ARG A 3 -34.39 -21.94 -30.71
CA ARG A 3 -34.52 -21.33 -29.37
C ARG A 3 -33.42 -21.88 -28.46
N ASN A 4 -32.13 -21.56 -28.71
CA ASN A 4 -31.06 -21.93 -27.76
C ASN A 4 -29.79 -21.04 -27.84
N ILE A 5 -29.88 -19.86 -28.46
CA ILE A 5 -28.74 -18.94 -28.55
C ILE A 5 -28.77 -17.86 -27.45
N GLY A 6 -29.92 -17.64 -26.79
CA GLY A 6 -30.08 -16.58 -25.79
C GLY A 6 -29.56 -16.94 -24.37
N PHE A 7 -29.50 -18.23 -24.05
CA PHE A 7 -29.18 -18.64 -22.67
C PHE A 7 -27.66 -18.65 -22.37
N TRP A 8 -26.84 -18.95 -23.37
CA TRP A 8 -25.37 -18.95 -23.25
C TRP A 8 -24.78 -17.55 -23.28
N THR A 9 -25.39 -16.59 -23.95
CA THR A 9 -24.94 -15.21 -24.02
C THR A 9 -25.19 -14.48 -22.69
N VAL A 10 -26.28 -14.79 -21.99
CA VAL A 10 -26.59 -14.21 -20.68
C VAL A 10 -25.76 -14.84 -19.59
N LEU A 11 -25.45 -16.13 -19.67
CA LEU A 11 -24.58 -16.82 -18.71
C LEU A 11 -23.11 -16.35 -18.83
N PHE A 12 -22.67 -16.00 -20.05
CA PHE A 12 -21.33 -15.44 -20.27
C PHE A 12 -21.22 -13.98 -19.80
N CYS A 13 -22.32 -13.21 -19.81
CA CYS A 13 -22.35 -11.85 -19.25
C CYS A 13 -22.48 -11.83 -17.73
N VAL A 14 -23.08 -12.84 -17.11
CA VAL A 14 -23.22 -12.92 -15.64
C VAL A 14 -21.93 -13.44 -14.98
N LEU A 15 -21.17 -14.32 -15.66
CA LEU A 15 -19.86 -14.77 -15.21
C LEU A 15 -18.73 -13.73 -15.42
N ARG A 16 -19.00 -12.66 -16.17
CA ARG A 16 -18.05 -11.55 -16.41
C ARG A 16 -18.03 -10.49 -15.30
N LYS A 17 -18.86 -10.62 -14.26
CA LYS A 17 -18.92 -9.70 -13.11
C LYS A 17 -18.30 -10.23 -11.82
N VAL A 18 -17.56 -11.33 -11.87
CA VAL A 18 -16.82 -11.85 -10.71
C VAL A 18 -15.38 -12.11 -11.15
N GLY A 19 -14.52 -11.12 -10.89
CA GLY A 19 -13.10 -11.13 -11.15
C GLY A 19 -12.75 -10.29 -12.37
N GLU A 20 -12.20 -9.10 -12.17
CA GLU A 20 -11.46 -8.39 -13.21
C GLU A 20 -10.34 -9.30 -13.72
N CYS A 21 -10.49 -9.77 -14.94
CA CYS A 21 -9.46 -10.47 -15.66
C CYS A 21 -8.38 -9.42 -16.03
N VAL A 22 -7.46 -9.16 -15.11
CA VAL A 22 -6.28 -8.34 -15.40
C VAL A 22 -5.52 -9.08 -16.48
N LEU A 23 -5.51 -8.54 -17.71
CA LEU A 23 -4.74 -9.10 -18.80
C LEU A 23 -3.26 -9.13 -18.39
N PRO A 24 -2.57 -10.26 -18.55
CA PRO A 24 -1.17 -10.36 -18.17
C PRO A 24 -0.32 -9.36 -18.96
N VAL A 25 0.65 -8.75 -18.29
CA VAL A 25 1.65 -7.88 -18.92
C VAL A 25 2.53 -8.73 -19.83
N ARG A 26 2.62 -8.37 -21.11
CA ARG A 26 3.47 -9.06 -22.08
C ARG A 26 4.85 -8.42 -22.07
N ALA A 27 5.80 -9.10 -21.43
CA ALA A 27 7.16 -8.65 -21.23
C ALA A 27 8.11 -9.37 -22.17
N VAL A 28 9.06 -8.64 -22.74
CA VAL A 28 10.19 -9.19 -23.47
C VAL A 28 11.44 -9.00 -22.62
N LEU A 29 12.17 -10.09 -22.35
CA LEU A 29 13.47 -10.08 -21.69
C LEU A 29 14.56 -10.22 -22.73
N ALA A 30 15.40 -9.19 -22.91
CA ALA A 30 16.45 -9.13 -23.93
C ALA A 30 17.82 -8.94 -23.27
N VAL A 31 18.50 -10.04 -22.92
CA VAL A 31 19.80 -10.06 -22.24
C VAL A 31 20.73 -11.08 -22.87
N GLN A 32 22.05 -10.76 -23.01
CA GLN A 32 23.01 -11.66 -23.59
C GLN A 32 23.33 -12.89 -22.74
N ASP A 33 23.21 -12.74 -21.42
CA ASP A 33 23.54 -13.78 -20.46
C ASP A 33 22.43 -14.85 -20.39
N GLU A 34 22.65 -15.97 -21.06
CA GLU A 34 21.71 -17.10 -21.05
C GLU A 34 21.54 -17.71 -19.65
N GLN A 35 22.57 -17.62 -18.79
CA GLN A 35 22.46 -18.09 -17.40
C GLN A 35 21.55 -17.22 -16.54
N TYR A 36 21.29 -15.99 -16.94
CA TYR A 36 20.32 -15.11 -16.29
C TYR A 36 18.87 -15.43 -16.70
N ILE A 37 18.67 -15.85 -17.96
CA ILE A 37 17.32 -16.05 -18.54
C ILE A 37 16.59 -17.20 -17.84
N GLU A 38 17.24 -18.36 -17.70
CA GLU A 38 16.58 -19.56 -17.18
C GLU A 38 16.08 -19.38 -15.72
N PRO A 39 16.90 -18.90 -14.75
CA PRO A 39 16.43 -18.61 -13.40
C PRO A 39 15.34 -17.54 -13.36
N PHE A 40 15.39 -16.53 -14.22
CA PHE A 40 14.37 -15.49 -14.31
C PHE A 40 13.02 -16.07 -14.73
N LEU A 41 12.98 -16.86 -15.81
CA LEU A 41 11.75 -17.51 -16.29
C LEU A 41 11.19 -18.50 -15.26
N GLN A 42 12.08 -19.29 -14.64
CA GLN A 42 11.68 -20.22 -13.58
C GLN A 42 11.07 -19.47 -12.39
N TYR A 43 11.66 -18.35 -11.98
CA TYR A 43 11.11 -17.53 -10.90
C TYR A 43 9.74 -16.97 -11.26
N VAL A 44 9.53 -16.44 -12.47
CA VAL A 44 8.22 -15.95 -12.92
C VAL A 44 7.17 -17.05 -12.83
N HIS A 45 7.48 -18.25 -13.36
CA HIS A 45 6.53 -19.38 -13.36
C HIS A 45 6.23 -19.96 -11.97
N CYS A 46 7.19 -19.91 -11.04
CA CYS A 46 7.01 -20.46 -9.70
C CYS A 46 6.49 -19.45 -8.66
N SER A 47 6.27 -18.20 -9.05
CA SER A 47 5.89 -17.10 -8.17
C SER A 47 4.47 -16.59 -8.46
N GLU A 48 4.03 -15.61 -7.66
CA GLU A 48 2.75 -14.91 -7.87
C GLU A 48 2.64 -14.17 -9.22
N PHE A 49 3.74 -14.04 -9.95
CA PHE A 49 3.81 -13.35 -11.25
C PHE A 49 3.36 -14.23 -12.43
N ASP A 50 3.24 -15.56 -12.29
CA ASP A 50 2.88 -16.50 -13.37
C ASP A 50 1.59 -16.11 -14.12
N ARG A 51 0.58 -15.59 -13.41
CA ARG A 51 -0.68 -15.15 -14.02
C ARG A 51 -0.70 -13.67 -14.40
N ARG A 52 0.32 -12.91 -14.00
CA ARG A 52 0.36 -11.45 -14.13
C ARG A 52 1.33 -10.97 -15.21
N ILE A 53 2.37 -11.75 -15.52
CA ILE A 53 3.42 -11.40 -16.49
C ILE A 53 3.68 -12.59 -17.39
N MET A 54 3.57 -12.37 -18.71
CA MET A 54 3.99 -13.34 -19.72
C MET A 54 5.34 -12.88 -20.28
N VAL A 55 6.39 -13.70 -20.11
CA VAL A 55 7.75 -13.34 -20.53
C VAL A 55 8.17 -14.13 -21.76
N THR A 56 8.66 -13.41 -22.78
CA THR A 56 9.40 -13.99 -23.92
C THR A 56 10.84 -13.53 -23.83
N ALA A 57 11.81 -14.44 -23.85
CA ALA A 57 13.21 -14.09 -23.63
C ALA A 57 14.08 -14.29 -24.88
N PHE A 58 15.06 -13.40 -25.06
CA PHE A 58 16.02 -13.41 -26.17
C PHE A 58 17.43 -13.17 -25.63
N SER A 59 18.38 -14.05 -26.06
CA SER A 59 19.83 -13.89 -25.83
C SER A 59 20.57 -13.31 -27.03
N ARG A 60 19.92 -13.31 -28.22
CA ARG A 60 20.52 -12.87 -29.49
C ARG A 60 19.76 -11.72 -30.11
N LYS A 61 20.48 -10.70 -30.58
CA LYS A 61 19.91 -9.47 -31.19
C LYS A 61 19.06 -9.77 -32.42
N ASP A 62 19.54 -10.62 -33.32
CA ASP A 62 18.83 -10.97 -34.57
C ASP A 62 17.48 -11.61 -34.30
N ALA A 63 17.38 -12.48 -33.29
CA ALA A 63 16.14 -13.11 -32.90
C ALA A 63 15.18 -12.10 -32.25
N PHE A 64 15.69 -11.18 -31.40
CA PHE A 64 14.94 -10.10 -30.81
C PHE A 64 14.37 -9.16 -31.86
N VAL A 65 15.20 -8.65 -32.78
CA VAL A 65 14.75 -7.73 -33.84
C VAL A 65 13.67 -8.38 -34.69
N LYS A 66 13.89 -9.64 -35.15
CA LYS A 66 12.88 -10.37 -35.92
C LYS A 66 11.55 -10.56 -35.17
N TYR A 67 11.60 -10.77 -33.88
CA TYR A 67 10.39 -10.86 -33.06
C TYR A 67 9.68 -9.52 -32.97
N MET A 68 10.41 -8.43 -32.73
CA MET A 68 9.84 -7.08 -32.63
C MET A 68 9.24 -6.60 -33.95
N GLU A 69 9.79 -6.97 -35.10
CA GLU A 69 9.20 -6.67 -36.43
C GLU A 69 7.78 -7.20 -36.59
N HIS A 70 7.45 -8.33 -35.97
CA HIS A 70 6.16 -9.01 -36.16
C HIS A 70 5.21 -8.86 -34.97
N SER A 71 5.72 -8.48 -33.81
CA SER A 71 4.98 -8.57 -32.53
C SER A 71 5.04 -7.33 -31.67
N SER A 72 5.61 -6.20 -32.18
CA SER A 72 5.76 -4.95 -31.41
C SER A 72 4.44 -4.44 -30.81
N ASP A 73 3.34 -4.56 -31.54
CA ASP A 73 2.01 -4.11 -31.10
C ASP A 73 1.43 -4.97 -29.94
N SER A 74 2.00 -6.16 -29.73
CA SER A 74 1.55 -7.08 -28.69
C SER A 74 2.43 -7.05 -27.43
N VAL A 75 3.51 -6.25 -27.43
CA VAL A 75 4.45 -6.14 -26.32
C VAL A 75 4.11 -4.91 -25.48
N ASP A 76 4.06 -5.08 -24.17
CA ASP A 76 3.79 -4.00 -23.21
C ASP A 76 5.09 -3.40 -22.65
N VAL A 77 6.10 -4.25 -22.42
CA VAL A 77 7.40 -3.83 -21.84
C VAL A 77 8.55 -4.64 -22.41
N VAL A 78 9.67 -3.98 -22.64
CA VAL A 78 10.96 -4.62 -22.96
C VAL A 78 11.94 -4.36 -21.83
N LEU A 79 12.42 -5.44 -21.20
CA LEU A 79 13.49 -5.45 -20.21
C LEU A 79 14.77 -5.89 -20.92
N GLY A 80 15.72 -5.00 -21.11
CA GLY A 80 16.88 -5.34 -21.93
C GLY A 80 18.16 -4.61 -21.56
N GLU A 81 19.27 -5.15 -22.00
CA GLU A 81 20.57 -4.47 -21.99
C GLU A 81 20.62 -3.43 -23.12
N ALA A 82 21.39 -2.33 -22.95
CA ALA A 82 21.53 -1.23 -23.91
C ALA A 82 21.70 -1.68 -25.35
N LEU A 83 22.50 -2.73 -25.54
CA LEU A 83 22.80 -3.36 -26.79
C LEU A 83 21.59 -3.82 -27.65
N PHE A 84 20.49 -4.20 -26.99
CA PHE A 84 19.24 -4.60 -27.65
C PHE A 84 18.38 -3.40 -28.02
N PHE A 85 18.44 -2.33 -27.23
CA PHE A 85 17.75 -1.08 -27.55
C PHE A 85 18.38 -0.36 -28.75
N GLU A 86 19.69 -0.43 -28.90
CA GLU A 86 20.40 0.12 -30.07
C GLU A 86 20.12 -0.70 -31.36
N ALA A 87 19.76 -1.95 -31.21
CA ALA A 87 19.50 -2.85 -32.37
C ALA A 87 18.10 -2.65 -32.98
N TRP A 88 17.20 -1.96 -32.31
CA TRP A 88 15.82 -1.72 -32.74
C TRP A 88 15.48 -0.23 -32.69
N GLU A 89 15.17 0.38 -33.84
CA GLU A 89 14.89 1.82 -33.97
C GLU A 89 13.40 2.14 -34.00
N ASN A 90 12.54 1.20 -34.44
CA ASN A 90 11.10 1.45 -34.65
C ASN A 90 10.27 1.18 -33.38
N TRP A 91 10.56 1.93 -32.31
CA TRP A 91 9.84 1.80 -31.06
C TRP A 91 8.43 2.37 -31.14
N ASN A 92 7.43 1.56 -30.75
CA ASN A 92 6.08 2.04 -30.54
C ASN A 92 6.02 2.83 -29.22
N GLU A 93 5.41 4.01 -29.22
CA GLU A 93 5.25 4.87 -28.00
C GLU A 93 4.54 4.16 -26.84
N ARG A 94 3.83 3.06 -27.13
CA ARG A 94 3.13 2.27 -26.10
C ARG A 94 4.02 1.26 -25.38
N VAL A 95 5.19 0.96 -25.93
CA VAL A 95 6.12 -0.04 -25.37
C VAL A 95 7.05 0.63 -24.36
N VAL A 96 6.97 0.19 -23.12
CA VAL A 96 7.85 0.67 -22.06
C VAL A 96 9.24 0.05 -22.21
N ARG A 97 10.29 0.86 -22.23
CA ARG A 97 11.68 0.39 -22.35
C ARG A 97 12.38 0.50 -20.99
N ILE A 98 12.71 -0.64 -20.41
CA ILE A 98 13.41 -0.71 -19.12
C ILE A 98 14.81 -1.29 -19.35
N GLN A 99 15.82 -0.45 -19.20
CA GLN A 99 17.20 -0.87 -19.32
C GLN A 99 17.65 -1.63 -18.07
N LEU A 100 18.20 -2.82 -18.27
CA LEU A 100 18.86 -3.61 -17.23
C LEU A 100 20.37 -3.33 -17.30
N GLY A 101 20.89 -2.59 -16.31
CA GLY A 101 22.28 -2.16 -16.28
C GLY A 101 22.79 -1.87 -14.88
N ALA A 102 24.03 -1.39 -14.78
CA ALA A 102 24.57 -0.83 -13.54
C ALA A 102 24.16 0.65 -13.37
N LEU A 103 24.12 1.12 -12.14
CA LEU A 103 23.91 2.57 -11.88
C LEU A 103 25.10 3.36 -12.44
N GLY A 104 24.86 4.11 -13.53
CA GLY A 104 25.89 4.92 -14.21
C GLY A 104 26.06 4.63 -15.69
N ASP A 105 25.41 3.60 -16.22
CA ASP A 105 25.41 3.34 -17.65
C ASP A 105 24.65 4.42 -18.44
N GLU A 106 25.05 4.66 -19.70
CA GLU A 106 24.31 5.59 -20.57
C GLU A 106 22.85 5.13 -20.73
N LYS A 107 21.92 6.07 -20.58
CA LYS A 107 20.49 5.78 -20.67
C LYS A 107 20.05 5.57 -22.12
N CYS A 108 19.72 4.33 -22.47
CA CYS A 108 19.12 3.98 -23.76
C CYS A 108 17.62 3.62 -23.64
N GLY A 109 17.07 3.52 -22.43
CA GLY A 109 15.66 3.22 -22.13
C GLY A 109 14.94 4.35 -21.41
N ASP A 110 13.62 4.21 -21.26
CA ASP A 110 12.79 5.18 -20.54
C ASP A 110 13.08 5.10 -19.03
N HIS A 111 13.38 3.90 -18.54
CA HIS A 111 13.72 3.62 -17.16
C HIS A 111 14.98 2.75 -17.07
N VAL A 112 15.71 2.84 -15.95
CA VAL A 112 16.90 2.01 -15.68
C VAL A 112 16.69 1.26 -14.38
N LEU A 113 16.83 -0.06 -14.41
CA LEU A 113 16.78 -0.92 -13.23
C LEU A 113 18.07 -1.74 -13.13
N SER A 114 18.52 -2.03 -11.91
CA SER A 114 19.68 -2.90 -11.71
C SER A 114 19.37 -4.32 -12.16
N LYS A 115 20.23 -4.90 -13.00
CA LYS A 115 20.11 -6.30 -13.48
C LYS A 115 20.20 -7.31 -12.33
N TYR A 116 21.13 -7.07 -11.41
CA TYR A 116 21.41 -7.97 -10.29
C TYR A 116 20.75 -7.43 -8.99
N GLN A 117 19.44 -7.57 -8.92
CA GLN A 117 18.62 -7.30 -7.74
C GLN A 117 17.67 -8.48 -7.50
N PRO A 118 17.05 -8.60 -6.30
CA PRO A 118 16.05 -9.64 -6.07
C PRO A 118 14.94 -9.60 -7.13
N LEU A 119 14.66 -10.74 -7.78
CA LEU A 119 13.72 -10.81 -8.92
C LEU A 119 12.31 -10.36 -8.54
N GLN A 120 11.90 -10.55 -7.28
CA GLN A 120 10.64 -10.03 -6.76
C GLN A 120 10.57 -8.51 -6.88
N HIS A 121 11.63 -7.81 -6.48
CA HIS A 121 11.70 -6.34 -6.58
C HIS A 121 11.72 -5.88 -8.03
N LEU A 122 12.50 -6.56 -8.88
CA LEU A 122 12.56 -6.23 -10.29
C LEU A 122 11.18 -6.34 -10.95
N LEU A 123 10.48 -7.46 -10.76
CA LEU A 123 9.17 -7.72 -11.38
C LEU A 123 8.07 -6.80 -10.82
N THR A 124 8.12 -6.48 -9.53
CA THR A 124 7.20 -5.50 -8.93
C THR A 124 7.41 -4.12 -9.54
N ASN A 125 8.67 -3.67 -9.68
CA ASN A 125 9.00 -2.38 -10.32
C ASN A 125 8.53 -2.35 -11.78
N VAL A 126 8.74 -3.45 -12.52
CA VAL A 126 8.27 -3.59 -13.90
C VAL A 126 6.75 -3.43 -13.97
N GLN A 127 5.99 -4.11 -13.12
CA GLN A 127 4.53 -3.99 -13.09
C GLN A 127 4.07 -2.56 -12.79
N ASN A 128 4.71 -1.89 -11.84
CA ASN A 128 4.39 -0.52 -11.48
C ASN A 128 4.66 0.45 -12.64
N ILE A 129 5.80 0.32 -13.30
CA ILE A 129 6.16 1.12 -14.46
C ILE A 129 5.17 0.90 -15.63
N VAL A 130 4.83 -0.36 -15.95
CA VAL A 130 3.91 -0.68 -17.06
C VAL A 130 2.48 -0.21 -16.76
N ARG A 131 2.02 -0.32 -15.52
CA ARG A 131 0.71 0.20 -15.11
C ARG A 131 0.64 1.72 -15.21
N GLY A 132 1.73 2.41 -14.87
CA GLY A 132 1.85 3.86 -15.06
C GLY A 132 1.81 4.30 -16.54
N ASN A 133 2.25 3.47 -17.48
CA ASN A 133 2.27 3.80 -18.92
C ASN A 133 1.02 3.34 -19.71
N LYS A 134 0.17 2.46 -19.19
CA LYS A 134 -1.07 2.00 -19.87
C LYS A 134 -2.26 2.93 -19.62
N GLY A 135 -2.05 4.25 -19.78
CA GLY A 135 -3.14 5.19 -20.03
C GLY A 135 -4.30 5.19 -19.03
N ASP A 136 -4.01 5.12 -17.76
CA ASP A 136 -4.42 6.06 -16.77
C ASP A 136 -3.12 6.76 -16.36
N ILE A 137 -2.81 7.86 -17.01
CA ILE A 137 -2.05 8.90 -16.40
C ILE A 137 -2.99 9.46 -15.31
N ARG A 138 -3.22 8.73 -14.28
CA ARG A 138 -3.09 9.25 -12.96
C ARG A 138 -1.59 9.51 -12.83
N GLN A 139 -1.15 10.67 -13.38
CA GLN A 139 -0.24 11.44 -12.61
C GLN A 139 -0.77 11.26 -11.19
N THR A 140 -0.09 10.51 -10.35
CA THR A 140 -0.08 10.82 -8.95
C THR A 140 0.44 12.25 -8.95
N ASN A 141 -0.48 13.19 -9.17
CA ASN A 141 -0.32 14.57 -8.76
C ASN A 141 0.07 14.39 -7.33
N GLY A 142 1.33 14.62 -6.98
CA GLY A 142 2.02 14.48 -5.73
C GLY A 142 1.20 14.42 -4.43
N ASN A 143 0.19 13.60 -4.34
CA ASN A 143 -0.77 13.59 -3.27
C ASN A 143 -1.12 12.15 -2.87
N THR A 144 -0.11 11.40 -2.39
CA THR A 144 -0.34 10.18 -1.63
C THR A 144 -1.25 10.52 -0.46
N LYS A 145 -2.43 9.89 -0.37
CA LYS A 145 -3.39 10.14 0.72
C LYS A 145 -2.91 9.51 2.01
N ILE A 146 -2.97 10.26 3.11
CA ILE A 146 -2.64 9.77 4.46
C ILE A 146 -3.94 9.55 5.22
N ILE A 147 -4.22 8.30 5.61
CA ILE A 147 -5.38 7.91 6.41
C ILE A 147 -4.89 7.48 7.79
N ALA A 148 -5.23 8.24 8.83
CA ALA A 148 -4.94 7.87 10.21
C ALA A 148 -6.07 7.01 10.78
N VAL A 149 -5.73 5.92 11.48
CA VAL A 149 -6.69 5.13 12.27
C VAL A 149 -6.46 5.46 13.73
N TYR A 150 -7.39 6.15 14.34
CA TYR A 150 -7.25 6.73 15.66
C TYR A 150 -8.43 6.39 16.59
N SER A 151 -8.17 6.38 17.88
CA SER A 151 -9.15 6.39 18.96
C SER A 151 -8.47 6.92 20.22
N ILE A 152 -9.10 7.82 20.94
CA ILE A 152 -8.60 8.31 22.25
C ILE A 152 -8.62 7.22 23.32
N VAL A 153 -9.34 6.13 23.08
CA VAL A 153 -9.46 5.01 24.02
C VAL A 153 -8.74 3.78 23.46
N GLY A 154 -7.82 3.21 24.25
CA GLY A 154 -7.16 1.97 23.90
C GLY A 154 -8.12 0.79 23.77
N GLY A 155 -7.75 -0.20 22.96
CA GLY A 155 -8.55 -1.42 22.78
C GLY A 155 -9.79 -1.29 21.90
N CYS A 156 -10.03 -0.16 21.23
CA CYS A 156 -11.14 0.01 20.30
C CYS A 156 -10.94 -0.73 18.96
N GLY A 157 -9.78 -1.38 18.75
CA GLY A 157 -9.52 -2.20 17.57
C GLY A 157 -8.86 -1.45 16.41
N LYS A 158 -8.07 -0.39 16.68
CA LYS A 158 -7.35 0.39 15.67
C LYS A 158 -6.55 -0.47 14.71
N THR A 159 -5.63 -1.29 15.22
CA THR A 159 -4.81 -2.20 14.42
C THR A 159 -5.65 -3.14 13.57
N THR A 160 -6.73 -3.71 14.13
CA THR A 160 -7.63 -4.58 13.38
C THR A 160 -8.26 -3.85 12.18
N VAL A 161 -8.72 -2.63 12.39
CA VAL A 161 -9.32 -1.81 11.32
C VAL A 161 -8.26 -1.39 10.31
N ALA A 162 -7.08 -0.93 10.76
CA ALA A 162 -5.99 -0.51 9.89
C ALA A 162 -5.54 -1.63 8.94
N LEU A 163 -5.31 -2.84 9.47
CA LEU A 163 -4.90 -4.00 8.66
C LEU A 163 -5.96 -4.40 7.62
N ASN A 164 -7.23 -4.45 8.04
CA ASN A 164 -8.33 -4.77 7.13
C ASN A 164 -8.54 -3.68 6.06
N LEU A 165 -8.33 -2.42 6.41
CA LEU A 165 -8.39 -1.30 5.47
C LEU A 165 -7.27 -1.40 4.43
N VAL A 166 -6.02 -1.64 4.85
CA VAL A 166 -4.88 -1.85 3.94
C VAL A 166 -5.16 -2.97 2.96
N ARG A 167 -5.60 -4.12 3.47
CA ARG A 167 -5.93 -5.28 2.63
C ARG A 167 -7.03 -4.97 1.62
N GLN A 168 -8.10 -4.27 2.04
CA GLN A 168 -9.20 -3.93 1.14
C GLN A 168 -8.75 -2.93 0.07
N LEU A 169 -8.06 -1.85 0.45
CA LEU A 169 -7.53 -0.87 -0.50
C LEU A 169 -6.54 -1.49 -1.50
N ALA A 170 -5.72 -2.43 -1.05
CA ALA A 170 -4.82 -3.18 -1.93
C ALA A 170 -5.59 -4.13 -2.86
N ALA A 171 -6.66 -4.79 -2.38
CA ALA A 171 -7.54 -5.62 -3.21
C ALA A 171 -8.29 -4.80 -4.27
N ASP A 172 -8.62 -3.54 -3.98
CA ASP A 172 -9.22 -2.59 -4.92
C ASP A 172 -8.18 -2.04 -5.94
N GLY A 173 -6.93 -2.52 -5.88
CA GLY A 173 -5.86 -2.22 -6.85
C GLY A 173 -4.94 -1.05 -6.45
N GLY A 174 -5.10 -0.47 -5.26
CA GLY A 174 -4.24 0.60 -4.76
C GLY A 174 -2.87 0.09 -4.29
N ASN A 175 -1.83 0.92 -4.43
CA ASN A 175 -0.55 0.71 -3.80
C ASN A 175 -0.59 1.29 -2.39
N VAL A 176 -0.62 0.44 -1.38
CA VAL A 176 -0.87 0.84 0.00
C VAL A 176 0.35 0.59 0.88
N PHE A 177 0.69 1.59 1.68
CA PHE A 177 1.70 1.46 2.73
C PHE A 177 1.02 1.39 4.10
N TYR A 178 1.33 0.37 4.89
CA TYR A 178 0.92 0.27 6.29
C TYR A 178 2.04 0.78 7.20
N LEU A 179 1.78 1.87 7.90
CA LEU A 179 2.71 2.46 8.85
C LEU A 179 2.17 2.31 10.27
N ASN A 180 2.81 1.46 11.05
CA ASN A 180 2.49 1.32 12.47
C ASN A 180 3.42 2.19 13.31
N LEU A 181 2.83 3.15 14.02
CA LEU A 181 3.51 4.07 14.94
C LEU A 181 3.03 3.91 16.39
N GLU A 182 2.32 2.81 16.72
CA GLU A 182 2.01 2.51 18.12
C GLU A 182 3.29 2.23 18.90
N THR A 183 3.43 2.82 20.09
CA THR A 183 4.58 2.58 20.98
C THR A 183 4.67 1.12 21.38
N VAL A 184 3.55 0.50 21.76
CA VAL A 184 3.48 -0.92 22.10
C VAL A 184 2.60 -1.63 21.09
N MET A 185 3.24 -2.25 20.13
CA MET A 185 2.56 -2.88 19.00
C MET A 185 1.88 -4.18 19.43
N SER A 186 0.70 -4.43 18.88
CA SER A 186 0.03 -5.72 19.02
C SER A 186 0.72 -6.79 18.15
N SER A 187 0.61 -8.05 18.54
CA SER A 187 1.11 -9.18 17.74
C SER A 187 0.45 -9.29 16.36
N LEU A 188 -0.68 -8.61 16.16
CA LEU A 188 -1.41 -8.57 14.88
C LEU A 188 -0.73 -7.66 13.85
N GLY A 189 -0.06 -6.60 14.31
CA GLY A 189 0.62 -5.64 13.43
C GLY A 189 1.91 -6.18 12.79
N CYS A 190 2.33 -7.40 13.15
CA CYS A 190 3.60 -7.98 12.73
C CYS A 190 3.39 -9.27 11.95
N GLU A 191 4.08 -9.43 10.85
CA GLU A 191 4.32 -10.75 10.29
C GLU A 191 5.14 -11.57 11.32
N SER A 192 4.72 -12.82 11.58
CA SER A 192 5.35 -13.66 12.62
C SER A 192 6.88 -13.71 12.43
N ARG A 193 7.63 -13.41 13.48
CA ARG A 193 9.11 -13.51 13.52
C ARG A 193 9.66 -14.88 13.04
N ASN A 194 8.83 -15.90 12.96
CA ASN A 194 9.19 -17.24 12.49
C ASN A 194 9.51 -17.32 10.98
N ALA A 195 9.15 -16.32 10.17
CA ALA A 195 9.60 -16.23 8.79
C ALA A 195 11.08 -15.80 8.67
N ARG A 196 11.70 -15.30 9.76
CA ARG A 196 13.11 -14.86 9.81
C ARG A 196 14.14 -15.98 9.97
N THR A 197 13.73 -17.22 10.24
CA THR A 197 14.70 -18.32 10.56
C THR A 197 15.31 -19.01 9.32
N GLY A 198 15.08 -18.48 8.11
CA GLY A 198 15.52 -19.11 6.85
C GLY A 198 16.81 -18.58 6.21
N SER A 199 17.34 -17.43 6.59
CA SER A 199 18.64 -16.97 6.06
C SER A 199 19.34 -16.07 7.07
N GLY A 200 20.47 -16.57 7.58
CA GLY A 200 21.33 -15.88 8.53
C GLY A 200 22.06 -14.66 7.93
N THR A 201 21.35 -13.63 7.57
CA THR A 201 21.91 -12.31 7.27
C THR A 201 21.41 -11.34 8.32
N ASP A 202 22.35 -10.70 9.01
CA ASP A 202 22.16 -9.64 10.01
C ASP A 202 21.11 -8.63 9.52
N SER A 203 19.90 -8.70 10.07
CA SER A 203 18.79 -7.76 9.80
C SER A 203 18.97 -6.42 10.52
N SER A 204 20.13 -6.14 11.09
CA SER A 204 20.46 -4.91 11.82
C SER A 204 20.60 -3.65 10.95
N GLY A 205 20.42 -3.76 9.62
CA GLY A 205 20.63 -2.65 8.70
C GLY A 205 19.41 -2.26 7.84
N THR A 206 18.26 -2.91 8.01
CA THR A 206 17.08 -2.66 7.18
C THR A 206 15.85 -2.40 8.04
N GLY A 207 14.95 -1.53 7.58
CA GLY A 207 13.69 -1.22 8.26
C GLY A 207 13.60 0.21 8.79
N LEU A 208 12.60 0.45 9.65
CA LEU A 208 12.28 1.79 10.17
C LEU A 208 13.45 2.43 10.93
N ALA A 209 14.16 1.66 11.77
CA ALA A 209 15.33 2.16 12.52
C ALA A 209 16.39 2.76 11.58
N ARG A 210 16.75 2.03 10.54
CA ARG A 210 17.72 2.50 9.56
C ARG A 210 17.24 3.73 8.82
N LEU A 211 15.96 3.75 8.42
CA LEU A 211 15.39 4.92 7.76
C LEU A 211 15.41 6.16 8.65
N LEU A 212 15.04 6.04 9.93
CA LEU A 212 15.06 7.16 10.87
C LEU A 212 16.49 7.70 11.06
N TYR A 213 17.46 6.81 11.14
CA TYR A 213 18.86 7.22 11.19
C TYR A 213 19.30 7.96 9.91
N ASP A 214 18.97 7.43 8.74
CA ASP A 214 19.34 8.03 7.46
C ASP A 214 18.62 9.37 7.24
N LEU A 215 17.36 9.52 7.70
CA LEU A 215 16.61 10.79 7.72
C LEU A 215 17.30 11.87 8.58
N LYS A 216 17.72 11.50 9.79
CA LYS A 216 18.46 12.42 10.69
C LYS A 216 19.83 12.80 10.09
N ALA A 217 20.57 11.82 9.59
CA ALA A 217 21.88 12.05 8.99
C ALA A 217 21.81 12.95 7.71
N ALA A 218 20.76 12.79 6.91
CA ALA A 218 20.53 13.63 5.74
C ALA A 218 20.20 15.08 6.12
N GLU A 219 19.43 15.29 7.20
CA GLU A 219 19.16 16.62 7.73
C GLU A 219 20.45 17.33 8.16
N ASP A 220 21.28 16.65 8.96
CA ASP A 220 22.55 17.24 9.44
C ASP A 220 23.45 17.65 8.28
N ARG A 221 23.41 16.90 7.18
CA ARG A 221 24.20 17.20 5.95
C ARG A 221 23.51 18.15 4.99
N LYS A 222 22.23 18.48 5.22
CA LYS A 222 21.37 19.24 4.29
C LYS A 222 21.27 18.58 2.90
N GLU A 223 21.25 17.26 2.88
CA GLU A 223 21.13 16.45 1.67
C GLU A 223 19.76 15.76 1.63
N SER A 224 19.32 15.37 0.42
CA SER A 224 18.14 14.50 0.28
C SER A 224 18.53 13.04 0.42
N ILE A 225 17.66 12.22 1.01
CA ILE A 225 17.86 10.79 1.07
C ILE A 225 17.79 10.21 -0.34
N GLN A 226 18.83 9.46 -0.72
CA GLN A 226 18.95 8.85 -2.04
C GLN A 226 18.22 7.50 -2.17
N PRO A 227 18.24 6.56 -1.15
CA PRO A 227 17.63 5.26 -1.30
C PRO A 227 16.10 5.36 -1.40
N PRO A 228 15.45 4.56 -2.27
CA PRO A 228 13.99 4.51 -2.34
C PRO A 228 13.40 3.82 -1.10
N VAL A 229 12.11 4.08 -0.81
CA VAL A 229 11.38 3.48 0.34
C VAL A 229 11.46 1.95 0.35
N SER A 230 11.46 1.33 -0.83
CA SER A 230 11.60 -0.13 -0.99
C SER A 230 12.89 -0.73 -0.41
N THR A 231 13.92 0.10 -0.15
CA THR A 231 15.15 -0.32 0.53
C THR A 231 14.91 -0.65 2.01
N TYR A 232 13.93 0.00 2.63
CA TYR A 232 13.62 -0.09 4.05
C TYR A 232 12.35 -0.90 4.33
N ALA A 233 11.45 -1.00 3.33
CA ALA A 233 10.16 -1.64 3.44
C ALA A 233 10.20 -3.09 2.97
N TYR A 234 9.25 -3.89 3.43
CA TYR A 234 8.96 -5.23 2.91
C TYR A 234 7.52 -5.32 2.43
N ARG A 235 7.28 -6.22 1.48
CA ARG A 235 5.93 -6.56 1.04
C ARG A 235 5.31 -7.55 1.99
N ASP A 236 4.20 -7.18 2.60
CA ASP A 236 3.40 -8.07 3.44
C ASP A 236 2.43 -8.87 2.55
N SER A 237 2.62 -10.19 2.51
CA SER A 237 1.87 -11.08 1.62
C SER A 237 0.39 -11.20 1.99
N GLU A 238 0.05 -11.10 3.28
CA GLU A 238 -1.33 -11.18 3.76
C GLU A 238 -2.10 -9.88 3.53
N LEU A 239 -1.44 -8.73 3.72
CA LEU A 239 -2.02 -7.41 3.48
C LEU A 239 -2.02 -7.02 2.01
N GLN A 240 -1.13 -7.58 1.21
CA GLN A 240 -0.82 -7.13 -0.15
C GLN A 240 -0.41 -5.65 -0.21
N GLY A 241 0.13 -5.14 0.88
CA GLY A 241 0.67 -3.80 1.09
C GLY A 241 2.12 -3.86 1.53
N ASP A 242 2.81 -2.72 1.53
CA ASP A 242 4.17 -2.61 2.04
C ASP A 242 4.16 -2.09 3.47
N SER A 243 5.15 -2.48 4.27
CA SER A 243 5.31 -2.05 5.65
C SER A 243 6.79 -2.04 6.06
N PHE A 244 7.09 -1.44 7.19
CA PHE A 244 8.41 -1.57 7.81
C PHE A 244 8.46 -2.74 8.79
N TYR A 245 9.64 -3.36 8.89
CA TYR A 245 9.91 -4.27 10.00
C TYR A 245 9.84 -3.52 11.33
N LEU A 246 9.39 -4.25 12.35
CA LEU A 246 9.30 -3.71 13.71
C LEU A 246 10.66 -3.23 14.21
N LEU A 247 10.61 -2.14 14.96
CA LEU A 247 11.75 -1.68 15.75
C LEU A 247 12.05 -2.68 16.87
N ASP A 248 13.32 -3.05 17.00
CA ASP A 248 13.78 -3.85 18.13
C ASP A 248 13.95 -2.97 19.38
N ASN A 249 14.21 -1.67 19.20
CA ASN A 249 14.36 -0.68 20.26
C ASN A 249 13.17 0.29 20.27
N LEU A 250 12.38 0.27 21.34
CA LEU A 250 11.23 1.18 21.50
C LEU A 250 11.64 2.63 21.75
N ASP A 251 12.87 2.87 22.26
CA ASP A 251 13.35 4.23 22.52
C ASP A 251 13.35 5.07 21.25
N GLU A 252 13.62 4.46 20.10
CA GLU A 252 13.58 5.16 18.80
C GLU A 252 12.20 5.73 18.49
N LEU A 253 11.11 5.01 18.85
CA LEU A 253 9.75 5.54 18.71
C LEU A 253 9.43 6.58 19.77
N LEU A 254 9.90 6.36 21.01
CA LEU A 254 9.62 7.28 22.12
C LEU A 254 10.32 8.63 21.93
N GLU A 255 11.48 8.64 21.29
CA GLU A 255 12.25 9.86 20.99
C GLU A 255 11.77 10.61 19.72
N MET A 256 10.91 9.99 18.89
CA MET A 256 10.38 10.66 17.69
C MET A 256 9.50 11.85 18.06
N ASP A 257 9.91 13.02 17.62
CA ASP A 257 9.13 14.24 17.73
C ASP A 257 8.18 14.49 16.54
N VAL A 258 7.46 15.62 16.57
CA VAL A 258 6.56 16.06 15.48
C VAL A 258 7.30 16.19 14.15
N LYS A 259 8.56 16.64 14.18
CA LYS A 259 9.36 16.89 12.99
C LYS A 259 9.87 15.61 12.35
N ASP A 260 10.36 14.67 13.16
CA ASP A 260 10.81 13.34 12.72
C ASP A 260 9.66 12.57 12.08
N THR A 261 8.49 12.58 12.74
CA THR A 261 7.27 11.95 12.22
C THR A 261 6.81 12.58 10.91
N GLY A 262 6.85 13.92 10.84
CA GLY A 262 6.50 14.63 9.62
C GLY A 262 7.38 14.27 8.45
N ARG A 263 8.71 14.20 8.65
CA ARG A 263 9.66 13.80 7.61
C ARG A 263 9.48 12.36 7.14
N LEU A 264 9.21 11.46 8.09
CA LEU A 264 8.92 10.07 7.75
C LEU A 264 7.71 9.96 6.81
N LEU A 265 6.61 10.65 7.15
CA LEU A 265 5.41 10.67 6.31
C LEU A 265 5.68 11.30 4.94
N GLU A 266 6.37 12.45 4.91
CA GLU A 266 6.74 13.13 3.67
C GLU A 266 7.65 12.29 2.80
N TYR A 267 8.62 11.57 3.39
CA TYR A 267 9.51 10.68 2.65
C TYR A 267 8.75 9.54 1.97
N ILE A 268 7.82 8.89 2.67
CA ILE A 268 6.99 7.82 2.10
C ILE A 268 6.05 8.39 1.04
N ALA A 269 5.38 9.52 1.32
CA ALA A 269 4.44 10.15 0.40
C ALA A 269 5.09 10.64 -0.89
N ASN A 270 6.26 11.31 -0.77
CA ASN A 270 6.98 11.87 -1.91
C ASN A 270 7.72 10.81 -2.74
N SER A 271 7.75 9.55 -2.30
CA SER A 271 8.34 8.45 -3.07
C SER A 271 7.60 8.19 -4.40
N GLY A 272 6.34 8.61 -4.51
CA GLY A 272 5.46 8.33 -5.65
C GLY A 272 5.11 6.84 -5.82
N SER A 273 5.47 6.00 -4.83
CA SER A 273 5.27 4.55 -4.89
C SER A 273 3.91 4.12 -4.35
N TYR A 274 3.22 4.97 -3.58
CA TYR A 274 2.00 4.63 -2.87
C TYR A 274 0.87 5.61 -3.16
N ASP A 275 -0.33 5.07 -3.35
CA ASP A 275 -1.57 5.85 -3.48
C ASP A 275 -2.09 6.26 -2.10
N VAL A 276 -1.91 5.39 -1.11
CA VAL A 276 -2.40 5.58 0.26
C VAL A 276 -1.38 5.10 1.29
N ILE A 277 -1.22 5.89 2.36
CA ILE A 277 -0.54 5.49 3.59
C ILE A 277 -1.60 5.34 4.67
N VAL A 278 -1.77 4.15 5.22
CA VAL A 278 -2.63 3.90 6.39
C VAL A 278 -1.75 3.88 7.63
N VAL A 279 -2.00 4.82 8.54
CA VAL A 279 -1.19 4.99 9.76
C VAL A 279 -1.98 4.53 10.98
N ASP A 280 -1.45 3.53 11.68
CA ASP A 280 -1.96 3.05 12.98
C ASP A 280 -1.20 3.77 14.09
N VAL A 281 -1.91 4.55 14.91
CA VAL A 281 -1.31 5.44 15.93
C VAL A 281 -1.74 5.08 17.35
N ASP A 282 -1.01 5.59 18.32
CA ASP A 282 -1.35 5.44 19.74
C ASP A 282 -2.74 6.04 20.07
N SER A 283 -3.32 5.59 21.17
CA SER A 283 -4.54 6.18 21.72
C SER A 283 -4.27 7.40 22.60
N CYS A 284 -3.05 7.51 23.13
CA CYS A 284 -2.68 8.66 23.95
C CYS A 284 -2.13 9.80 23.08
N PRO A 285 -2.43 11.06 23.40
CA PRO A 285 -1.77 12.20 22.80
C PRO A 285 -0.25 12.12 23.02
N ASN A 286 0.49 12.22 21.94
CA ASN A 286 1.94 12.31 21.92
C ASN A 286 2.37 12.95 20.61
N ASP A 287 3.63 13.38 20.51
CA ASP A 287 4.16 14.11 19.36
C ASP A 287 3.94 13.37 18.03
N ARG A 288 4.09 12.03 18.01
CA ARG A 288 3.86 11.23 16.80
C ARG A 288 2.39 11.24 16.39
N THR A 289 1.50 10.97 17.34
CA THR A 289 0.04 10.98 17.08
C THR A 289 -0.40 12.34 16.59
N ASP A 290 0.02 13.42 17.24
CA ASP A 290 -0.33 14.78 16.88
C ASP A 290 0.20 15.14 15.48
N ALA A 291 1.43 14.75 15.17
CA ALA A 291 2.01 14.95 13.84
C ALA A 291 1.26 14.20 12.73
N VAL A 292 0.81 12.98 13.00
CA VAL A 292 0.02 12.17 12.05
C VAL A 292 -1.37 12.79 11.85
N LEU A 293 -2.09 13.12 12.94
CA LEU A 293 -3.42 13.69 12.85
C LEU A 293 -3.42 15.05 12.12
N ALA A 294 -2.39 15.87 12.34
CA ALA A 294 -2.23 17.14 11.63
C ALA A 294 -2.05 16.94 10.12
N ARG A 295 -1.31 15.91 9.68
CA ARG A 295 -0.98 15.65 8.27
C ARG A 295 -1.94 14.73 7.55
N ALA A 296 -2.76 13.98 8.28
CA ALA A 296 -3.75 13.08 7.68
C ALA A 296 -4.75 13.84 6.82
N ASP A 297 -5.08 13.29 5.65
CA ASP A 297 -6.17 13.75 4.80
C ASP A 297 -7.52 13.32 5.35
N ARG A 298 -7.58 12.12 5.93
CA ARG A 298 -8.75 11.57 6.62
C ARG A 298 -8.34 10.85 7.92
N ILE A 299 -9.20 10.93 8.91
CA ILE A 299 -9.02 10.29 10.21
C ILE A 299 -10.20 9.33 10.44
N ILE A 300 -9.94 8.02 10.42
CA ILE A 300 -10.91 7.03 10.86
C ILE A 300 -10.88 7.03 12.39
N TRP A 301 -11.84 7.74 12.99
CA TRP A 301 -11.95 7.84 14.44
C TRP A 301 -12.81 6.73 14.97
N LEU A 302 -12.18 5.74 15.61
CA LEU A 302 -12.89 4.59 16.14
C LEU A 302 -13.50 4.88 17.50
N ILE A 303 -14.77 4.52 17.61
CA ILE A 303 -15.51 4.43 18.86
C ILE A 303 -16.15 3.04 18.96
N THR A 304 -16.67 2.70 20.13
CA THR A 304 -17.43 1.46 20.34
C THR A 304 -18.78 1.82 20.98
N GLU A 305 -19.72 0.88 21.03
CA GLU A 305 -21.01 1.05 21.68
C GLU A 305 -20.93 1.22 23.22
N ASN A 306 -19.74 1.04 23.81
CA ASN A 306 -19.51 1.20 25.23
C ASN A 306 -19.64 2.67 25.66
N ALA A 307 -20.50 2.93 26.64
CA ALA A 307 -20.80 4.27 27.17
C ALA A 307 -19.53 5.00 27.66
N ASP A 308 -18.56 4.29 28.26
CA ASP A 308 -17.32 4.90 28.73
C ASP A 308 -16.45 5.38 27.57
N VAL A 309 -16.41 4.65 26.45
CA VAL A 309 -15.67 5.04 25.25
C VAL A 309 -16.28 6.30 24.64
N LEU A 310 -17.61 6.36 24.54
CA LEU A 310 -18.34 7.52 24.05
C LEU A 310 -18.11 8.75 24.95
N SER A 311 -18.26 8.61 26.24
CA SER A 311 -18.07 9.69 27.23
C SER A 311 -16.64 10.23 27.22
N LYS A 312 -15.60 9.35 27.13
CA LYS A 312 -14.19 9.75 27.01
C LYS A 312 -13.93 10.50 25.73
N THR A 313 -14.49 10.03 24.62
CA THR A 313 -14.35 10.69 23.32
C THR A 313 -15.00 12.08 23.33
N GLU A 314 -16.20 12.21 23.86
CA GLU A 314 -16.87 13.51 24.03
C GLU A 314 -16.08 14.46 24.94
N THR A 315 -15.57 13.95 26.07
CA THR A 315 -14.74 14.73 26.98
C THR A 315 -13.49 15.28 26.30
N TRP A 316 -12.81 14.45 25.50
CA TRP A 316 -11.64 14.86 24.75
C TRP A 316 -11.97 15.90 23.68
N LEU A 317 -13.02 15.70 22.91
CA LEU A 317 -13.47 16.66 21.90
C LEU A 317 -13.88 17.99 22.54
N ASN A 318 -14.56 17.98 23.71
CA ASN A 318 -14.91 19.19 24.45
C ASN A 318 -13.68 19.94 24.98
N TYR A 319 -12.63 19.21 25.39
CA TYR A 319 -11.36 19.81 25.79
C TYR A 319 -10.69 20.50 24.59
N LEU A 320 -10.56 19.81 23.44
CA LEU A 320 -9.99 20.38 22.24
C LEU A 320 -10.76 21.62 21.76
N GLU A 321 -12.08 21.57 21.74
CA GLU A 321 -12.93 22.67 21.31
C GLU A 321 -12.70 23.94 22.16
N ARG A 322 -12.49 23.78 23.49
CA ARG A 322 -12.27 24.91 24.42
C ARG A 322 -10.85 25.42 24.43
N SER A 323 -9.87 24.54 24.34
CA SER A 323 -8.47 24.87 24.57
C SER A 323 -7.65 25.00 23.26
N HIS A 324 -8.10 24.33 22.17
CA HIS A 324 -7.40 24.23 20.89
C HIS A 324 -8.38 24.32 19.70
N HIS A 325 -9.21 25.36 19.69
CA HIS A 325 -10.35 25.47 18.78
C HIS A 325 -9.99 25.34 17.29
N SER A 326 -8.87 25.92 16.83
CA SER A 326 -8.43 25.81 15.45
C SER A 326 -8.08 24.36 15.07
N GLU A 327 -7.37 23.66 15.93
CA GLU A 327 -7.01 22.25 15.75
C GLU A 327 -8.24 21.35 15.78
N TYR A 328 -9.17 21.63 16.72
CA TYR A 328 -10.44 20.94 16.80
C TYR A 328 -11.24 21.01 15.51
N CYS A 329 -11.40 22.20 14.91
CA CYS A 329 -12.13 22.36 13.65
C CYS A 329 -11.52 21.52 12.52
N ILE A 330 -10.20 21.58 12.34
CA ILE A 330 -9.49 20.81 11.33
C ILE A 330 -9.63 19.30 11.59
N LEU A 331 -9.51 18.89 12.82
CA LEU A 331 -9.56 17.47 13.20
C LEU A 331 -10.96 16.88 13.00
N VAL A 332 -12.02 17.61 13.34
CA VAL A 332 -13.41 17.18 13.16
C VAL A 332 -13.78 17.13 11.67
N GLU A 333 -13.32 18.08 10.88
CA GLU A 333 -13.53 18.10 9.40
C GLU A 333 -12.95 16.87 8.71
N LYS A 334 -11.77 16.42 9.18
CA LYS A 334 -11.09 15.23 8.65
C LYS A 334 -11.60 13.91 9.23
N ALA A 335 -12.32 13.97 10.36
CA ALA A 335 -12.73 12.79 11.11
C ALA A 335 -13.94 12.10 10.50
N LEU A 336 -13.79 10.80 10.28
CA LEU A 336 -14.87 9.87 9.97
C LEU A 336 -15.10 9.00 11.21
N PHE A 337 -16.20 9.22 11.94
CA PHE A 337 -16.51 8.43 13.13
C PHE A 337 -17.06 7.07 12.75
N VAL A 338 -16.34 6.03 13.16
CA VAL A 338 -16.67 4.64 12.84
C VAL A 338 -16.93 3.87 14.11
N MET A 339 -18.13 3.30 14.22
CA MET A 339 -18.51 2.41 15.31
C MET A 339 -17.89 1.03 15.07
N ASN A 340 -16.85 0.65 15.82
CA ASN A 340 -16.27 -0.68 15.74
C ASN A 340 -16.83 -1.59 16.84
N ARG A 341 -16.80 -2.90 16.59
CA ARG A 341 -17.38 -3.93 17.46
C ARG A 341 -18.86 -3.71 17.72
N TYR A 342 -19.60 -3.29 16.72
CA TYR A 342 -21.02 -3.06 16.82
C TYR A 342 -21.81 -4.36 16.88
N SER A 343 -22.60 -4.55 17.94
CA SER A 343 -23.44 -5.74 18.15
C SER A 343 -24.90 -5.53 17.74
N GLY A 344 -25.28 -4.31 17.40
CA GLY A 344 -26.66 -3.96 17.01
C GLY A 344 -27.40 -3.11 18.06
N GLU A 345 -26.84 -2.94 19.25
CA GLU A 345 -27.44 -2.16 20.34
C GLU A 345 -26.46 -1.12 20.86
N MET A 346 -26.88 0.13 20.89
CA MET A 346 -26.08 1.20 21.48
C MET A 346 -26.45 1.33 22.99
N SER A 347 -25.44 1.12 23.83
CA SER A 347 -25.59 1.29 25.29
C SER A 347 -25.49 2.75 25.74
N GLY A 348 -25.01 3.65 24.88
CA GLY A 348 -24.75 5.05 25.17
C GLY A 348 -25.46 6.01 24.23
N TYR A 349 -25.59 7.25 24.64
CA TYR A 349 -26.15 8.36 23.85
C TYR A 349 -24.98 9.24 23.36
N ILE A 350 -24.98 9.62 22.10
CA ILE A 350 -24.02 10.57 21.50
C ILE A 350 -24.64 11.95 21.56
N SER A 351 -24.10 12.85 22.40
CA SER A 351 -24.61 14.19 22.58
C SER A 351 -24.02 15.20 21.61
N LYS A 352 -22.76 14.96 21.14
CA LYS A 352 -22.09 15.83 20.20
C LYS A 352 -22.54 15.55 18.77
N LYS A 353 -23.01 16.60 18.08
CA LYS A 353 -23.51 16.50 16.68
C LYS A 353 -22.41 16.14 15.69
N GLU A 354 -21.20 16.55 15.98
CA GLU A 354 -20.01 16.29 15.17
C GLU A 354 -19.60 14.80 15.16
N MET A 355 -19.99 14.06 16.22
CA MET A 355 -19.74 12.62 16.30
C MET A 355 -20.80 11.82 15.50
N LYS A 356 -21.08 12.23 14.28
CA LYS A 356 -21.98 11.47 13.39
C LYS A 356 -21.31 10.16 12.98
N ILE A 357 -22.00 9.03 13.24
CA ILE A 357 -21.50 7.72 12.84
C ILE A 357 -21.69 7.53 11.34
N GLU A 358 -20.60 7.44 10.63
CA GLU A 358 -20.60 7.27 9.16
C GLU A 358 -20.55 5.80 8.74
N ALA A 359 -19.98 4.93 9.56
CA ALA A 359 -19.91 3.49 9.30
C ALA A 359 -19.93 2.68 10.60
N ALA A 360 -20.39 1.43 10.52
CA ALA A 360 -20.35 0.47 11.61
C ALA A 360 -19.67 -0.81 11.17
N LEU A 361 -18.71 -1.28 11.96
CA LEU A 361 -17.99 -2.53 11.77
C LEU A 361 -18.46 -3.55 12.81
N PRO A 362 -18.78 -4.77 12.42
CA PRO A 362 -19.48 -5.73 13.28
C PRO A 362 -18.57 -6.27 14.39
N TYR A 363 -19.18 -6.57 15.52
CA TYR A 363 -18.57 -7.40 16.55
C TYR A 363 -18.46 -8.86 16.09
N ILE A 364 -17.26 -9.41 16.16
CA ILE A 364 -17.01 -10.82 15.82
C ILE A 364 -16.68 -11.60 17.09
N PRO A 365 -17.62 -12.39 17.64
CA PRO A 365 -17.43 -13.09 18.91
C PRO A 365 -16.23 -14.03 18.94
N ALA A 366 -15.89 -14.63 17.80
CA ALA A 366 -14.76 -15.54 17.66
C ALA A 366 -13.41 -14.87 17.97
N TRP A 367 -13.31 -13.53 17.85
CA TRP A 367 -12.06 -12.80 18.07
C TRP A 367 -11.75 -12.51 19.55
N ASN A 368 -12.73 -12.68 20.44
CA ASN A 368 -12.55 -12.41 21.87
C ASN A 368 -11.50 -13.28 22.58
N LYS A 369 -11.26 -14.48 22.07
CA LYS A 369 -10.29 -15.41 22.66
C LYS A 369 -8.88 -15.31 22.09
N GLY A 370 -8.62 -14.24 21.32
CA GLY A 370 -7.41 -14.07 20.53
C GLY A 370 -7.56 -14.75 19.18
N ALA A 371 -7.81 -13.95 18.13
CA ALA A 371 -7.82 -14.45 16.76
C ALA A 371 -6.42 -14.33 16.17
N SER A 372 -6.05 -15.27 15.31
CA SER A 372 -4.86 -15.13 14.46
C SER A 372 -5.08 -13.97 13.47
N ARG A 373 -3.99 -13.39 13.00
CA ARG A 373 -4.02 -12.34 11.98
C ARG A 373 -4.82 -12.78 10.75
N ASP A 374 -4.56 -14.00 10.27
CA ASP A 374 -5.27 -14.59 9.14
C ASP A 374 -6.80 -14.67 9.37
N ALA A 375 -7.24 -15.12 10.55
CA ALA A 375 -8.67 -15.18 10.89
C ALA A 375 -9.34 -13.79 10.92
N ILE A 376 -8.60 -12.75 11.30
CA ILE A 376 -9.08 -11.36 11.30
C ILE A 376 -9.19 -10.83 9.87
N LEU A 377 -8.19 -11.10 9.04
CA LEU A 377 -8.14 -10.62 7.67
C LEU A 377 -9.08 -11.38 6.72
N GLN A 378 -9.47 -12.61 7.04
CA GLN A 378 -10.33 -13.45 6.18
C GLN A 378 -11.80 -13.48 6.60
N SER A 379 -12.26 -12.66 7.55
CA SER A 379 -13.67 -12.63 7.97
C SER A 379 -14.57 -11.99 6.90
N PRO A 380 -15.43 -12.74 6.19
CA PRO A 380 -16.22 -12.17 5.08
C PRO A 380 -17.22 -11.10 5.56
N ILE A 381 -17.75 -11.29 6.78
CA ILE A 381 -18.71 -10.33 7.36
C ILE A 381 -18.02 -9.00 7.65
N TYR A 382 -16.81 -9.05 8.21
CA TYR A 382 -16.04 -7.85 8.53
C TYR A 382 -15.54 -7.16 7.25
N GLN A 383 -15.03 -7.93 6.29
CA GLN A 383 -14.54 -7.43 5.00
C GLN A 383 -15.63 -6.70 4.20
N ARG A 384 -16.86 -7.22 4.21
CA ARG A 384 -17.99 -6.54 3.55
C ARG A 384 -18.21 -5.12 4.07
N ASP A 385 -18.12 -4.92 5.38
CA ASP A 385 -18.40 -3.61 5.99
C ASP A 385 -17.16 -2.70 5.94
N VAL A 386 -15.94 -3.26 5.93
CA VAL A 386 -14.71 -2.53 5.59
C VAL A 386 -14.73 -2.03 4.14
N HIS A 387 -15.20 -2.85 3.20
CA HIS A 387 -15.36 -2.40 1.80
C HIS A 387 -16.32 -1.21 1.68
N LYS A 388 -17.44 -1.21 2.41
CA LYS A 388 -18.34 -0.04 2.47
C LYS A 388 -17.64 1.19 3.03
N LEU A 389 -16.82 1.02 4.07
CA LEU A 389 -16.00 2.10 4.64
C LEU A 389 -15.04 2.67 3.59
N CYS A 390 -14.40 1.82 2.78
CA CYS A 390 -13.54 2.27 1.67
C CYS A 390 -14.32 3.08 0.64
N LEU A 391 -15.54 2.65 0.28
CA LEU A 391 -16.39 3.41 -0.65
C LEU A 391 -16.77 4.79 -0.09
N THR A 392 -17.03 4.91 1.22
CA THR A 392 -17.29 6.20 1.86
C THR A 392 -16.07 7.13 1.77
N LEU A 393 -14.87 6.60 2.01
CA LEU A 393 -13.61 7.34 1.88
C LEU A 393 -13.35 7.84 0.45
N HIS A 394 -13.77 7.10 -0.59
CA HIS A 394 -13.64 7.50 -1.99
C HIS A 394 -14.75 8.47 -2.43
N GLY A 395 -16.00 8.22 -2.04
CA GLY A 395 -17.16 9.03 -2.47
C GLY A 395 -17.17 10.47 -1.95
N GLU A 396 -16.51 10.74 -0.83
CA GLU A 396 -16.28 12.10 -0.33
C GLU A 396 -15.18 12.83 -1.11
N ALA A 397 -14.16 12.09 -1.60
CA ALA A 397 -13.09 12.67 -2.41
C ALA A 397 -13.59 13.16 -3.79
N GLU A 398 -14.64 12.54 -4.37
CA GLU A 398 -15.23 13.00 -5.62
C GLU A 398 -16.04 14.29 -5.45
N LYS A 399 -16.60 14.53 -4.27
CA LYS A 399 -17.34 15.79 -3.98
C LYS A 399 -16.41 16.98 -3.80
N GLU A 400 -15.20 16.78 -3.28
CA GLU A 400 -14.20 17.85 -3.12
C GLU A 400 -13.55 18.27 -4.44
N GLN A 401 -13.52 17.41 -5.47
CA GLN A 401 -12.97 17.75 -6.80
C GLN A 401 -13.96 18.52 -7.70
N HIS A 402 -15.22 18.65 -7.27
CA HIS A 402 -16.29 19.36 -8.02
C HIS A 402 -16.73 20.68 -7.36
N LEU A 403 -16.03 21.15 -6.32
CA LEU A 403 -16.19 22.48 -5.72
C LEU A 403 -14.99 23.37 -6.03
#